data_a3e07e1820c3870d9bc06d51a06232cb
#
_entry.id   a3e07e1820c3870d9bc06d51a06232cb
#
_cell.length_a   1.000
_cell.length_b   1.000
_cell.length_c   1.000
_cell.angle_alpha   90.00
_cell.angle_beta   90.00
_cell.angle_gamma   90.00
#
_symmetry.space_group_name_H-M   'P 1'
#
loop_
_entity.id
_entity.type
_entity.pdbx_description
1 polymer ?
#
loop_
_entity_poly.entity_id
_entity_poly.type
_entity_poly.pdbx_seq_one_letter_code
_entity_poly.pdbx_strand_id
1 'polypeptide(L)'
;VFDSRNRMVSLLTFSGIDSGALFAYKKNLTSIKRVVDTRSLVTRLYAYGKDGITFASINGGKEYVEDYTYSNEVRVSTLDCSNFTNPYQMLEFAKMRLGEYAKPRVSYVLSAMDLSVLTGYEHEQWKLGDIVTVDDRDLNMTIKTRIIRRQYNLQEPWKTVLELSSKLRELGDSSTDVVADQLDQSSVVQQEVKDMVPFNHLRN
;
A
#
# COMPACT_ATOMS: atom_id res chain seq x y z
N VAL A 1 12.03 -12.59 6.93
CA VAL A 1 11.21 -13.81 6.93
C VAL A 1 11.67 -14.69 8.08
N PHE A 2 10.73 -15.20 8.88
CA PHE A 2 11.00 -16.14 9.97
C PHE A 2 10.62 -17.56 9.54
N ASP A 3 11.58 -18.46 9.54
CA ASP A 3 11.36 -19.90 9.33
C ASP A 3 11.38 -20.62 10.68
N SER A 4 10.21 -20.97 11.18
CA SER A 4 10.04 -21.62 12.47
C SER A 4 10.57 -23.05 12.49
N ARG A 5 10.65 -23.74 11.34
CA ARG A 5 11.15 -25.11 11.25
C ARG A 5 12.65 -25.15 11.40
N ASN A 6 13.36 -24.23 10.77
CA ASN A 6 14.81 -24.14 10.78
C ASN A 6 15.33 -23.16 11.84
N ARG A 7 14.47 -22.50 12.60
CA ARG A 7 14.81 -21.43 13.57
C ARG A 7 15.70 -20.35 12.98
N MET A 8 15.46 -20.01 11.70
CA MET A 8 16.21 -19.00 10.97
C MET A 8 15.40 -17.73 10.79
N VAL A 9 16.09 -16.58 10.92
CA VAL A 9 15.57 -15.26 10.55
C VAL A 9 16.37 -14.75 9.36
N SER A 10 15.70 -14.52 8.24
CA SER A 10 16.31 -13.96 7.05
C SER A 10 15.83 -12.52 6.86
N LEU A 11 16.78 -11.59 6.76
CA LEU A 11 16.51 -10.22 6.36
C LEU A 11 16.64 -10.15 4.85
N LEU A 12 15.53 -9.86 4.18
CA LEU A 12 15.47 -9.73 2.73
C LEU A 12 15.05 -8.29 2.39
N THR A 13 15.63 -7.71 1.37
CA THR A 13 15.23 -6.40 0.85
C THR A 13 13.77 -6.43 0.37
N PHE A 14 13.36 -7.57 -0.17
CA PHE A 14 11.96 -7.86 -0.51
C PHE A 14 11.76 -9.39 -0.48
N SER A 15 10.51 -9.82 -0.28
CA SER A 15 10.14 -11.22 -0.40
C SER A 15 9.12 -11.39 -1.53
N GLY A 16 9.06 -12.62 -2.09
CA GLY A 16 8.18 -12.95 -3.20
C GLY A 16 8.82 -12.74 -4.58
N ILE A 17 8.19 -13.31 -5.56
CA ILE A 17 8.59 -13.30 -6.97
C ILE A 17 7.46 -12.71 -7.82
N ASP A 18 7.70 -12.42 -9.09
CA ASP A 18 6.63 -12.21 -10.07
C ASP A 18 6.05 -13.60 -10.38
N SER A 19 4.90 -13.91 -9.78
CA SER A 19 4.29 -15.24 -9.89
C SER A 19 3.64 -15.47 -11.25
N GLY A 20 3.42 -14.38 -12.03
CA GLY A 20 2.64 -14.44 -13.25
C GLY A 20 1.13 -14.64 -13.03
N ALA A 21 0.68 -14.77 -11.79
CA ALA A 21 -0.73 -14.94 -11.49
C ALA A 21 -1.54 -13.71 -11.91
N LEU A 22 -2.67 -13.97 -12.56
CA LEU A 22 -3.56 -12.95 -13.10
C LEU A 22 -4.93 -13.00 -12.40
N PHE A 23 -5.28 -11.89 -11.72
CA PHE A 23 -6.62 -11.67 -11.20
C PHE A 23 -7.45 -10.87 -12.20
N ALA A 24 -8.53 -11.46 -12.69
CA ALA A 24 -9.43 -10.84 -13.66
C ALA A 24 -10.88 -11.23 -13.40
N TYR A 25 -11.82 -10.30 -13.70
CA TYR A 25 -13.24 -10.61 -13.67
C TYR A 25 -13.57 -11.79 -14.59
N LYS A 26 -14.56 -12.61 -14.20
CA LYS A 26 -14.97 -13.85 -14.86
C LYS A 26 -13.92 -14.97 -14.84
N LYS A 27 -12.75 -14.76 -14.21
CA LYS A 27 -11.75 -15.80 -14.00
C LYS A 27 -11.72 -16.19 -12.51
N ASN A 28 -11.17 -15.33 -11.68
CA ASN A 28 -10.93 -15.59 -10.26
C ASN A 28 -11.20 -14.36 -9.38
N LEU A 29 -11.50 -13.20 -9.97
CA LEU A 29 -11.78 -11.96 -9.27
C LEU A 29 -13.28 -11.78 -9.09
N THR A 30 -13.74 -11.68 -7.83
CA THR A 30 -15.14 -11.45 -7.49
C THR A 30 -15.42 -9.96 -7.28
N SER A 31 -14.53 -9.29 -6.58
CA SER A 31 -14.64 -7.84 -6.34
C SER A 31 -13.27 -7.20 -6.21
N ILE A 32 -13.20 -5.91 -6.54
CA ILE A 32 -12.02 -5.09 -6.35
C ILE A 32 -12.45 -3.73 -5.78
N LYS A 33 -11.72 -3.27 -4.75
CA LYS A 33 -11.87 -1.94 -4.17
C LYS A 33 -10.52 -1.25 -4.21
N ARG A 34 -10.44 -0.10 -4.86
CA ARG A 34 -9.27 0.77 -4.83
C ARG A 34 -9.35 1.69 -3.63
N VAL A 35 -8.32 1.71 -2.80
CA VAL A 35 -8.19 2.61 -1.65
C VAL A 35 -7.02 3.55 -1.91
N VAL A 36 -7.27 4.85 -1.81
CA VAL A 36 -6.26 5.89 -1.97
C VAL A 36 -6.08 6.56 -0.62
N ASP A 37 -4.92 6.37 0.00
CA ASP A 37 -4.58 6.99 1.27
C ASP A 37 -3.71 8.24 1.04
N THR A 38 -4.24 9.38 1.45
CA THR A 38 -3.58 10.69 1.35
C THR A 38 -3.14 11.24 2.71
N ARG A 39 -3.32 10.50 3.81
CA ARG A 39 -3.02 10.97 5.17
C ARG A 39 -1.54 11.28 5.36
N SER A 40 -0.68 10.48 4.76
CA SER A 40 0.78 10.64 4.81
C SER A 40 1.37 11.41 3.64
N LEU A 41 0.53 12.04 2.81
CA LEU A 41 0.98 12.81 1.66
C LEU A 41 1.60 14.13 2.14
N VAL A 42 2.78 14.45 1.62
CA VAL A 42 3.51 15.68 1.92
C VAL A 42 3.70 16.45 0.61
N THR A 43 3.37 17.74 0.61
CA THR A 43 3.56 18.63 -0.56
C THR A 43 4.65 19.65 -0.36
N ARG A 44 5.08 19.88 0.91
CA ARG A 44 6.19 20.78 1.25
C ARG A 44 7.08 20.13 2.29
N LEU A 45 8.37 19.98 1.97
CA LEU A 45 9.35 19.31 2.81
C LEU A 45 10.48 20.25 3.19
N TYR A 46 10.63 20.52 4.48
CA TYR A 46 11.77 21.21 5.05
C TYR A 46 12.88 20.19 5.35
N ALA A 47 14.12 20.58 5.17
CA ALA A 47 15.24 19.72 5.53
C ALA A 47 16.31 20.53 6.29
N TYR A 48 16.84 19.93 7.35
CA TYR A 48 17.84 20.51 8.21
C TYR A 48 19.04 19.59 8.31
N GLY A 49 20.20 20.11 7.89
CA GLY A 49 21.47 19.41 7.93
C GLY A 49 22.18 19.55 9.26
N LYS A 50 23.45 19.12 9.29
CA LYS A 50 24.29 19.25 10.48
C LYS A 50 24.44 20.72 10.86
N ASP A 51 24.39 20.98 12.19
CA ASP A 51 24.53 22.33 12.76
C ASP A 51 23.51 23.36 12.23
N GLY A 52 22.32 22.88 11.79
CA GLY A 52 21.24 23.74 11.30
C GLY A 52 21.45 24.24 9.86
N ILE A 53 22.34 23.65 9.10
CA ILE A 53 22.55 24.00 7.68
C ILE A 53 21.24 23.77 6.93
N THR A 54 20.88 24.77 6.10
CA THR A 54 19.78 24.68 5.14
C THR A 54 20.31 24.84 3.71
N PHE A 55 19.50 24.54 2.73
CA PHE A 55 19.83 24.78 1.32
C PHE A 55 19.23 26.09 0.78
N ALA A 56 18.80 26.99 1.65
CA ALA A 56 18.19 28.26 1.24
C ALA A 56 19.07 29.09 0.30
N SER A 57 20.38 29.10 0.54
CA SER A 57 21.36 29.87 -0.26
C SER A 57 21.43 29.44 -1.74
N ILE A 58 21.09 28.19 -2.04
CA ILE A 58 21.13 27.62 -3.38
C ILE A 58 19.73 27.32 -3.95
N ASN A 59 18.68 27.56 -3.18
CA ASN A 59 17.28 27.28 -3.53
C ASN A 59 16.41 28.57 -3.53
N GLY A 60 16.99 29.69 -3.95
CA GLY A 60 16.28 30.97 -4.07
C GLY A 60 15.75 31.51 -2.74
N GLY A 61 16.45 31.25 -1.63
CA GLY A 61 16.06 31.67 -0.28
C GLY A 61 15.05 30.76 0.42
N LYS A 62 14.60 29.68 -0.21
CA LYS A 62 13.63 28.74 0.35
C LYS A 62 14.33 27.59 1.09
N GLU A 63 13.95 27.33 2.33
CA GLU A 63 14.45 26.21 3.16
C GLU A 63 13.65 24.93 2.95
N TYR A 64 12.79 24.88 1.94
CA TYR A 64 11.91 23.77 1.62
C TYR A 64 11.86 23.48 0.13
N VAL A 65 11.44 22.27 -0.21
CA VAL A 65 11.06 21.84 -1.56
C VAL A 65 9.58 21.57 -1.61
N GLU A 66 8.96 21.75 -2.79
CA GLU A 66 7.53 21.61 -2.99
C GLU A 66 7.22 20.73 -4.19
N ASP A 67 6.18 19.88 -4.05
CA ASP A 67 5.58 19.09 -5.12
C ASP A 67 4.07 19.02 -4.91
N TYR A 68 3.32 19.64 -5.84
CA TYR A 68 1.85 19.71 -5.83
C TYR A 68 1.21 18.83 -6.90
N THR A 69 1.93 17.84 -7.44
CA THR A 69 1.44 16.97 -8.52
C THR A 69 0.17 16.22 -8.14
N TYR A 70 0.03 15.83 -6.88
CA TYR A 70 -1.08 15.00 -6.42
C TYR A 70 -2.05 15.70 -5.46
N SER A 71 -1.73 16.88 -4.97
CA SER A 71 -2.60 17.67 -4.09
C SER A 71 -2.23 19.14 -4.12
N ASN A 72 -3.23 20.02 -4.18
CA ASN A 72 -3.04 21.48 -4.10
C ASN A 72 -2.96 21.99 -2.65
N GLU A 73 -3.17 21.14 -1.65
CA GLU A 73 -3.08 21.51 -0.24
C GLU A 73 -1.61 21.56 0.20
N VAL A 74 -1.28 22.56 1.02
CA VAL A 74 0.04 22.65 1.65
C VAL A 74 0.09 21.70 2.84
N ARG A 75 0.78 20.58 2.67
CA ARG A 75 1.01 19.57 3.71
C ARG A 75 2.50 19.52 4.02
N VAL A 76 2.85 20.02 5.20
CA VAL A 76 4.24 20.25 5.61
C VAL A 76 4.78 19.04 6.36
N SER A 77 6.03 18.69 6.08
CA SER A 77 6.82 17.76 6.89
C SER A 77 8.26 18.25 7.01
N THR A 78 9.00 17.64 7.92
CA THR A 78 10.41 17.91 8.13
C THR A 78 11.23 16.63 7.87
N LEU A 79 12.41 16.80 7.27
CA LEU A 79 13.37 15.75 7.01
C LEU A 79 14.63 16.00 7.81
N ASP A 80 15.01 15.06 8.64
CA ASP A 80 16.29 15.08 9.33
C ASP A 80 17.40 14.71 8.35
N CYS A 81 18.28 15.67 8.10
CA CYS A 81 19.45 15.55 7.26
C CYS A 81 20.74 15.81 8.05
N SER A 82 20.77 15.50 9.34
CA SER A 82 21.90 15.76 10.25
C SER A 82 23.24 15.16 9.78
N ASN A 83 23.20 14.16 8.92
CA ASN A 83 24.38 13.55 8.31
C ASN A 83 24.93 14.35 7.12
N PHE A 84 24.20 15.36 6.63
CA PHE A 84 24.61 16.16 5.49
C PHE A 84 25.31 17.45 5.93
N THR A 85 26.46 17.70 5.37
CA THR A 85 27.23 18.95 5.53
C THR A 85 27.26 19.81 4.28
N ASN A 86 26.81 19.25 3.14
CA ASN A 86 26.78 19.92 1.85
C ASN A 86 25.33 20.26 1.45
N PRO A 87 24.98 21.56 1.30
CA PRO A 87 23.64 21.99 0.91
C PRO A 87 23.15 21.42 -0.42
N TYR A 88 24.04 21.22 -1.41
CA TYR A 88 23.66 20.67 -2.72
C TYR A 88 23.19 19.21 -2.61
N GLN A 89 23.96 18.39 -1.89
CA GLN A 89 23.58 16.99 -1.67
C GLN A 89 22.28 16.87 -0.87
N MET A 90 22.11 17.74 0.11
CA MET A 90 20.91 17.80 0.93
C MET A 90 19.67 18.20 0.11
N LEU A 91 19.82 19.18 -0.80
CA LEU A 91 18.73 19.60 -1.70
C LEU A 91 18.29 18.47 -2.62
N GLU A 92 19.22 17.76 -3.24
CA GLU A 92 18.90 16.64 -4.12
C GLU A 92 18.25 15.48 -3.35
N PHE A 93 18.75 15.20 -2.14
CA PHE A 93 18.13 14.20 -1.27
C PHE A 93 16.72 14.59 -0.85
N ALA A 94 16.49 15.86 -0.48
CA ALA A 94 15.17 16.37 -0.13
C ALA A 94 14.18 16.28 -1.31
N LYS A 95 14.60 16.61 -2.53
CA LYS A 95 13.78 16.46 -3.74
C LYS A 95 13.42 15.00 -4.01
N MET A 96 14.37 14.09 -3.89
CA MET A 96 14.15 12.65 -4.06
C MET A 96 13.10 12.15 -3.03
N ARG A 97 13.26 12.51 -1.76
CA ARG A 97 12.34 12.12 -0.69
C ARG A 97 10.96 12.74 -0.87
N LEU A 98 10.89 14.01 -1.26
CA LEU A 98 9.60 14.64 -1.55
C LEU A 98 8.87 13.93 -2.70
N GLY A 99 9.57 13.53 -3.76
CA GLY A 99 8.99 12.76 -4.86
C GLY A 99 8.41 11.41 -4.44
N GLU A 100 8.86 10.85 -3.31
CA GLU A 100 8.26 9.66 -2.69
C GLU A 100 7.06 10.01 -1.80
N TYR A 101 7.19 11.07 -0.97
CA TYR A 101 6.16 11.47 0.00
C TYR A 101 4.98 12.19 -0.64
N ALA A 102 5.17 12.88 -1.77
CA ALA A 102 4.12 13.55 -2.50
C ALA A 102 3.14 12.58 -3.20
N LYS A 103 3.51 11.30 -3.35
CA LYS A 103 2.65 10.30 -3.98
C LYS A 103 1.69 9.69 -2.98
N PRO A 104 0.36 9.70 -3.25
CA PRO A 104 -0.60 9.01 -2.42
C PRO A 104 -0.31 7.51 -2.39
N ARG A 105 -0.59 6.88 -1.27
CA ARG A 105 -0.53 5.42 -1.17
C ARG A 105 -1.78 4.83 -1.82
N VAL A 106 -1.59 3.98 -2.80
CA VAL A 106 -2.69 3.28 -3.46
C VAL A 106 -2.61 1.81 -3.07
N SER A 107 -3.68 1.30 -2.51
CA SER A 107 -3.88 -0.11 -2.22
C SER A 107 -5.14 -0.62 -2.91
N TYR A 108 -5.20 -1.92 -3.09
CA TYR A 108 -6.34 -2.60 -3.68
C TYR A 108 -6.74 -3.74 -2.74
N VAL A 109 -7.99 -3.75 -2.36
CA VAL A 109 -8.60 -4.86 -1.63
C VAL A 109 -9.44 -5.63 -2.64
N LEU A 110 -9.14 -6.91 -2.79
CA LEU A 110 -9.85 -7.76 -3.73
C LEU A 110 -10.31 -9.06 -3.07
N SER A 111 -11.46 -9.54 -3.48
CA SER A 111 -11.93 -10.88 -3.17
C SER A 111 -11.64 -11.76 -4.37
N ALA A 112 -10.87 -12.81 -4.15
CA ALA A 112 -10.43 -13.69 -5.22
C ALA A 112 -10.53 -15.15 -4.80
N MET A 113 -10.83 -16.00 -5.80
CA MET A 113 -10.77 -17.45 -5.65
C MET A 113 -9.35 -17.92 -5.91
N ASP A 114 -8.84 -18.76 -5.04
CA ASP A 114 -7.55 -19.45 -5.25
C ASP A 114 -7.76 -20.60 -6.22
N LEU A 115 -7.40 -20.38 -7.49
CA LEU A 115 -7.53 -21.39 -8.52
C LEU A 115 -6.47 -22.48 -8.43
N SER A 116 -5.36 -22.23 -7.74
CA SER A 116 -4.24 -23.19 -7.66
C SER A 116 -4.62 -24.51 -6.97
N VAL A 117 -5.74 -24.52 -6.24
CA VAL A 117 -6.29 -25.74 -5.63
C VAL A 117 -7.05 -26.63 -6.62
N LEU A 118 -7.29 -26.15 -7.84
CA LEU A 118 -7.97 -26.89 -8.91
C LEU A 118 -6.94 -27.53 -9.83
N THR A 119 -7.22 -28.77 -10.24
CA THR A 119 -6.36 -29.50 -11.19
C THR A 119 -6.24 -28.74 -12.51
N GLY A 120 -5.01 -28.53 -12.99
CA GLY A 120 -4.70 -27.81 -14.22
C GLY A 120 -4.47 -26.30 -14.03
N TYR A 121 -4.63 -25.79 -12.82
CA TYR A 121 -4.39 -24.38 -12.47
C TYR A 121 -3.22 -24.20 -11.50
N GLU A 122 -2.34 -25.16 -11.37
CA GLU A 122 -1.19 -25.13 -10.45
C GLU A 122 -0.24 -23.96 -10.77
N HIS A 123 -0.21 -23.50 -12.01
CA HIS A 123 0.55 -22.35 -12.46
C HIS A 123 0.00 -21.01 -11.95
N GLU A 124 -1.23 -20.98 -11.44
CA GLU A 124 -1.84 -19.79 -10.81
C GLU A 124 -1.49 -19.67 -9.33
N GLN A 125 -0.50 -20.41 -8.84
CA GLN A 125 -0.05 -20.29 -7.46
C GLN A 125 0.54 -18.91 -7.17
N TRP A 126 0.20 -18.40 -6.01
CA TRP A 126 0.73 -17.16 -5.49
C TRP A 126 0.91 -17.25 -3.97
N LYS A 127 1.84 -16.47 -3.44
CA LYS A 127 2.17 -16.42 -2.01
C LYS A 127 2.15 -14.98 -1.53
N LEU A 128 2.07 -14.82 -0.20
CA LEU A 128 2.26 -13.51 0.42
C LEU A 128 3.63 -12.94 0.02
N GLY A 129 3.64 -11.71 -0.46
CA GLY A 129 4.83 -11.03 -0.95
C GLY A 129 5.02 -11.11 -2.46
N ASP A 130 4.33 -12.00 -3.17
CA ASP A 130 4.46 -12.11 -4.63
C ASP A 130 3.86 -10.91 -5.37
N ILE A 131 4.43 -10.62 -6.52
CA ILE A 131 3.89 -9.66 -7.47
C ILE A 131 2.89 -10.39 -8.37
N VAL A 132 1.72 -9.79 -8.51
CA VAL A 132 0.61 -10.32 -9.30
C VAL A 132 0.09 -9.25 -10.24
N THR A 133 -0.58 -9.68 -11.30
CA THR A 133 -1.26 -8.78 -12.23
C THR A 133 -2.76 -8.77 -11.94
N VAL A 134 -3.34 -7.59 -11.86
CA VAL A 134 -4.79 -7.40 -11.73
C VAL A 134 -5.28 -6.69 -12.99
N ASP A 135 -6.22 -7.32 -13.68
CA ASP A 135 -6.89 -6.78 -14.86
C ASP A 135 -8.32 -6.38 -14.48
N ASP A 136 -8.53 -5.09 -14.33
CA ASP A 136 -9.84 -4.49 -14.06
C ASP A 136 -10.36 -3.80 -15.32
N ARG A 137 -11.25 -4.48 -16.01
CA ARG A 137 -11.85 -3.99 -17.26
C ARG A 137 -12.83 -2.85 -17.03
N ASP A 138 -13.47 -2.79 -15.87
CA ASP A 138 -14.43 -1.73 -15.56
C ASP A 138 -13.72 -0.40 -15.31
N LEU A 139 -12.53 -0.46 -14.71
CA LEU A 139 -11.64 0.68 -14.55
C LEU A 139 -10.67 0.87 -15.73
N ASN A 140 -10.73 0.01 -16.75
CA ASN A 140 -9.80 -0.03 -17.89
C ASN A 140 -8.33 0.02 -17.45
N MET A 141 -7.98 -0.80 -16.46
CA MET A 141 -6.71 -0.72 -15.78
C MET A 141 -6.11 -2.11 -15.58
N THR A 142 -4.86 -2.27 -16.03
CA THR A 142 -4.02 -3.43 -15.71
C THR A 142 -2.88 -2.97 -14.82
N ILE A 143 -2.78 -3.53 -13.63
CA ILE A 143 -1.75 -3.15 -12.66
C ILE A 143 -0.94 -4.36 -12.22
N LYS A 144 0.38 -4.16 -12.06
CA LYS A 144 1.25 -5.08 -11.34
C LYS A 144 1.44 -4.57 -9.93
N THR A 145 1.15 -5.41 -8.96
CA THR A 145 1.16 -5.03 -7.56
C THR A 145 1.50 -6.21 -6.66
N ARG A 146 1.88 -5.95 -5.41
CA ARG A 146 2.34 -6.98 -4.48
C ARG A 146 1.24 -7.35 -3.49
N ILE A 147 1.13 -8.65 -3.17
CA ILE A 147 0.25 -9.16 -2.11
C ILE A 147 0.90 -8.82 -0.77
N ILE A 148 0.28 -7.93 0.00
CA ILE A 148 0.77 -7.52 1.32
C ILE A 148 0.01 -8.18 2.46
N ARG A 149 -1.22 -8.62 2.21
CA ARG A 149 -2.05 -9.32 3.19
C ARG A 149 -2.91 -10.38 2.51
N ARG A 150 -3.12 -11.49 3.20
CA ARG A 150 -4.04 -12.56 2.80
C ARG A 150 -4.92 -12.91 3.99
N GLN A 151 -6.20 -12.89 3.79
CA GLN A 151 -7.19 -13.41 4.73
C GLN A 151 -7.84 -14.64 4.08
N TYR A 152 -7.45 -15.80 4.57
CA TYR A 152 -7.94 -17.07 4.05
C TYR A 152 -9.10 -17.58 4.88
N ASN A 153 -10.21 -17.95 4.24
CA ASN A 153 -11.34 -18.57 4.90
C ASN A 153 -11.21 -20.09 4.77
N LEU A 154 -11.04 -20.79 5.88
CA LEU A 154 -10.86 -22.25 5.89
C LEU A 154 -12.12 -23.02 5.50
N GLN A 155 -13.29 -22.46 5.78
CA GLN A 155 -14.57 -23.10 5.46
C GLN A 155 -15.01 -22.80 4.03
N GLU A 156 -14.68 -21.62 3.53
CA GLU A 156 -15.06 -21.12 2.21
C GLU A 156 -13.81 -20.56 1.48
N PRO A 157 -12.92 -21.43 0.98
CA PRO A 157 -11.64 -21.00 0.36
C PRO A 157 -11.82 -20.02 -0.80
N TRP A 158 -12.98 -20.07 -1.47
CA TRP A 158 -13.33 -19.14 -2.56
C TRP A 158 -13.64 -17.72 -2.11
N LYS A 159 -13.78 -17.50 -0.80
CA LYS A 159 -13.95 -16.16 -0.19
C LYS A 159 -12.63 -15.62 0.36
N THR A 160 -11.52 -15.93 -0.26
CA THR A 160 -10.22 -15.38 0.12
C THR A 160 -10.17 -13.88 -0.20
N VAL A 161 -9.76 -13.08 0.80
CA VAL A 161 -9.56 -11.63 0.64
C VAL A 161 -8.06 -11.34 0.58
N LEU A 162 -7.67 -10.56 -0.39
CA LEU A 162 -6.29 -10.12 -0.60
C LEU A 162 -6.20 -8.60 -0.52
N GLU A 163 -5.16 -8.12 0.13
CA GLU A 163 -4.77 -6.72 0.07
C GLU A 163 -3.49 -6.60 -0.74
N LEU A 164 -3.53 -5.72 -1.73
CA LEU A 164 -2.44 -5.48 -2.65
C LEU A 164 -1.98 -4.04 -2.51
N SER A 165 -0.69 -3.79 -2.55
CA SER A 165 -0.15 -2.44 -2.53
C SER A 165 1.06 -2.30 -3.43
N SER A 166 1.16 -1.15 -4.08
CA SER A 166 2.33 -0.76 -4.86
C SER A 166 3.49 -0.29 -3.98
N LYS A 167 3.21 0.10 -2.73
CA LYS A 167 4.21 0.60 -1.78
C LYS A 167 4.15 -0.24 -0.49
N LEU A 168 5.29 -0.81 -0.09
CA LEU A 168 5.42 -1.46 1.20
C LEU A 168 5.36 -0.39 2.31
N ARG A 169 4.74 -0.71 3.43
CA ARG A 169 4.87 0.11 4.65
C ARG A 169 6.32 0.06 5.10
N GLU A 170 6.91 1.21 5.38
CA GLU A 170 8.22 1.26 6.03
C GLU A 170 8.07 0.79 7.48
N LEU A 171 9.09 0.12 8.01
CA LEU A 171 9.11 -0.40 9.40
C LEU A 171 9.01 0.70 10.48
N GLY A 172 9.04 1.98 10.08
CA GLY A 172 8.88 3.15 10.96
C GLY A 172 7.49 3.78 10.95
N ASP A 173 6.55 3.29 10.13
CA ASP A 173 5.15 3.72 10.21
C ASP A 173 4.58 3.25 11.55
N SER A 174 4.34 4.19 12.44
CA SER A 174 4.00 3.94 13.85
C SER A 174 2.79 3.02 14.01
N SER A 175 2.81 2.20 15.05
CA SER A 175 1.75 1.27 15.44
C SER A 175 0.35 1.91 15.58
N THR A 176 0.26 3.22 15.69
CA THR A 176 -0.97 4.01 15.68
C THR A 176 -1.74 3.92 14.36
N ASP A 177 -1.06 3.84 13.21
CA ASP A 177 -1.72 3.71 11.91
C ASP A 177 -2.35 2.33 11.71
N VAL A 178 -1.74 1.29 12.30
CA VAL A 178 -2.27 -0.08 12.23
C VAL A 178 -3.59 -0.21 13.01
N VAL A 179 -3.68 0.48 14.16
CA VAL A 179 -4.90 0.47 14.99
C VAL A 179 -6.01 1.30 14.35
N ALA A 180 -5.67 2.43 13.70
CA ALA A 180 -6.64 3.25 12.97
C ALA A 180 -7.22 2.49 11.77
N ASP A 181 -6.38 1.78 10.99
CA ASP A 181 -6.84 0.96 9.87
C ASP A 181 -7.73 -0.22 10.31
N GLN A 182 -7.46 -0.80 11.49
CA GLN A 182 -8.32 -1.87 12.04
C GLN A 182 -9.68 -1.35 12.52
N LEU A 183 -9.71 -0.14 13.09
CA LEU A 183 -10.95 0.50 13.51
C LEU A 183 -11.81 0.93 12.32
N ASP A 184 -11.21 1.45 11.25
CA ASP A 184 -11.93 1.80 10.02
C ASP A 184 -12.49 0.55 9.32
N GLN A 185 -11.74 -0.54 9.26
CA GLN A 185 -12.23 -1.80 8.68
C GLN A 185 -13.36 -2.41 9.50
N SER A 186 -13.34 -2.30 10.81
CA SER A 186 -14.44 -2.78 11.66
C SER A 186 -15.70 -1.93 11.49
N SER A 187 -15.57 -0.64 11.24
CA SER A 187 -16.72 0.25 10.99
C SER A 187 -17.34 0.01 9.60
N VAL A 188 -16.53 -0.27 8.58
CA VAL A 188 -17.01 -0.60 7.23
C VAL A 188 -17.74 -1.95 7.21
N VAL A 189 -17.21 -2.96 7.91
CA VAL A 189 -17.87 -4.27 8.03
C VAL A 189 -19.19 -4.16 8.80
N GLN A 190 -19.26 -3.31 9.83
CA GLN A 190 -20.52 -3.05 10.56
C GLN A 190 -21.54 -2.28 9.71
N GLN A 191 -21.10 -1.44 8.77
CA GLN A 191 -21.98 -0.71 7.88
C GLN A 191 -22.55 -1.62 6.78
N GLU A 192 -21.71 -2.49 6.18
CA GLU A 192 -22.20 -3.51 5.23
C GLU A 192 -23.16 -4.52 5.85
N VAL A 193 -22.95 -4.89 7.12
CA VAL A 193 -23.90 -5.76 7.86
C VAL A 193 -25.22 -5.04 8.16
N LYS A 194 -25.20 -3.71 8.32
CA LYS A 194 -26.38 -2.91 8.57
C LYS A 194 -27.22 -2.68 7.31
N ASP A 195 -26.57 -2.63 6.15
CA ASP A 195 -27.24 -2.50 4.84
C ASP A 195 -27.73 -3.83 4.29
N MET A 196 -27.34 -4.97 4.90
CA MET A 196 -27.95 -6.28 4.72
C MET A 196 -29.13 -6.47 5.70
N VAL A 197 -30.12 -5.57 5.67
CA VAL A 197 -31.36 -5.75 6.38
C VAL A 197 -32.16 -6.89 5.73
N PRO A 198 -32.64 -7.88 6.50
CA PRO A 198 -33.25 -9.08 5.96
C PRO A 198 -34.56 -8.77 5.27
N PHE A 199 -34.75 -9.37 4.12
CA PHE A 199 -36.05 -9.56 3.48
C PHE A 199 -36.98 -10.41 4.39
N ASN A 200 -37.56 -9.79 5.40
CA ASN A 200 -38.56 -10.41 6.26
C ASN A 200 -39.76 -9.50 6.45
N HIS A 201 -40.39 -9.09 5.35
CA HIS A 201 -41.78 -8.61 5.38
C HIS A 201 -42.46 -8.89 4.04
N LEU A 202 -42.73 -10.15 3.76
CA LEU A 202 -43.84 -10.56 2.87
C LEU A 202 -44.37 -11.89 3.34
N ARG A 203 -45.17 -11.83 4.41
CA ARG A 203 -46.27 -12.78 4.71
C ARG A 203 -47.26 -12.09 5.63
N ASN A 204 -48.23 -11.46 5.02
CA ASN A 204 -49.68 -11.57 5.35
C ASN A 204 -50.46 -10.97 4.20
#